data_5fd493f66e48f105ed386552fa4e3f5f
#
_entry.id   5fd493f66e48f105ed386552fa4e3f5f
#
_cell.length_a   1.000
_cell.length_b   1.000
_cell.length_c   1.000
_cell.angle_alpha   90.00
_cell.angle_beta   90.00
_cell.angle_gamma   90.00
#
_symmetry.space_group_name_H-M   'P 1'
#
loop_
_entity.id
_entity.type
_entity.pdbx_description
1 polymer ?
#
loop_
_entity_poly.entity_id
_entity_poly.type
_entity_poly.pdbx_seq_one_letter_code
_entity_poly.pdbx_strand_id
1 'polypeptide(L)'
;MPLIKRVLLFVITNIAVMGMFGLVLIILGMLGLPVDPTTLTGLLLLSLVVGFSGALISLAMSRFIALRSVGGTVIAHPHTEEERWLVNEVAALSKKLGLKMPLVAIYPSTELNAFATGPTRNRSLVAVSSGIL
;
A
#
# COMPACT_ATOMS: atom_id res chain seq x y z
N MET A 1 -8.68 16.58 13.70
CA MET A 1 -9.61 16.36 12.58
C MET A 1 -11.02 16.52 13.10
N PRO A 2 -11.88 17.43 12.57
CA PRO A 2 -13.23 17.67 13.09
C PRO A 2 -14.09 16.39 12.99
N LEU A 3 -14.97 16.21 13.97
CA LEU A 3 -15.83 15.02 14.11
C LEU A 3 -16.61 14.71 12.82
N ILE A 4 -17.11 15.73 12.15
CA ILE A 4 -17.85 15.62 10.88
C ILE A 4 -17.01 14.90 9.80
N LYS A 5 -15.71 15.22 9.66
CA LYS A 5 -14.85 14.54 8.69
C LYS A 5 -14.67 13.06 9.01
N ARG A 6 -14.56 12.71 10.29
CA ARG A 6 -14.43 11.30 10.72
C ARG A 6 -15.71 10.51 10.40
N VAL A 7 -16.87 11.08 10.71
CA VAL A 7 -18.18 10.46 10.42
C VAL A 7 -18.37 10.33 8.92
N LEU A 8 -18.06 11.37 8.15
CA LEU A 8 -18.17 11.36 6.70
C LEU A 8 -17.28 10.27 6.08
N LEU A 9 -16.01 10.20 6.49
CA LEU A 9 -15.09 9.16 6.03
C LEU A 9 -15.60 7.76 6.40
N PHE A 10 -16.11 7.57 7.61
CA PHE A 10 -16.69 6.31 8.03
C PHE A 10 -17.86 5.88 7.12
N VAL A 11 -18.79 6.80 6.84
CA VAL A 11 -19.95 6.53 5.97
C VAL A 11 -19.51 6.23 4.54
N ILE A 12 -18.61 7.05 3.97
CA ILE A 12 -18.11 6.84 2.60
C ILE A 12 -17.39 5.51 2.49
N THR A 13 -16.54 5.15 3.46
CA THR A 13 -15.82 3.88 3.46
C THR A 13 -16.79 2.69 3.51
N ASN A 14 -17.81 2.75 4.35
CA ASN A 14 -18.81 1.68 4.42
C ASN A 14 -19.61 1.55 3.12
N ILE A 15 -20.02 2.65 2.51
CA ILE A 15 -20.71 2.63 1.20
C ILE A 15 -19.79 2.03 0.13
N ALA A 16 -18.51 2.41 0.10
CA ALA A 16 -17.56 1.88 -0.86
C ALA A 16 -17.34 0.37 -0.68
N VAL A 17 -17.23 -0.11 0.57
CA VAL A 17 -17.13 -1.54 0.88
C VAL A 17 -18.37 -2.31 0.43
N MET A 18 -19.57 -1.78 0.72
CA MET A 18 -20.82 -2.41 0.27
C MET A 18 -20.94 -2.44 -1.26
N GLY A 19 -20.56 -1.36 -1.93
CA GLY A 19 -20.53 -1.30 -3.40
C GLY A 19 -19.55 -2.30 -4.01
N MET A 20 -18.35 -2.43 -3.42
CA MET A 20 -17.37 -3.44 -3.84
C MET A 20 -17.89 -4.87 -3.64
N PHE A 21 -18.59 -5.11 -2.53
CA PHE A 21 -19.20 -6.39 -2.24
C PHE A 21 -20.26 -6.77 -3.31
N GLY A 22 -21.16 -5.81 -3.64
CA GLY A 22 -22.15 -5.99 -4.70
C GLY A 22 -21.53 -6.24 -6.07
N LEU A 23 -20.45 -5.51 -6.41
CA LEU A 23 -19.74 -5.69 -7.68
C LEU A 23 -19.11 -7.09 -7.78
N VAL A 24 -18.53 -7.60 -6.70
CA VAL A 24 -17.97 -8.97 -6.68
C VAL A 24 -19.07 -10.01 -6.92
N LEU A 25 -20.25 -9.86 -6.31
CA LEU A 25 -21.38 -10.77 -6.55
C LEU A 25 -21.81 -10.78 -8.01
N ILE A 26 -21.89 -9.60 -8.63
CA ILE A 26 -22.23 -9.47 -10.06
C ILE A 26 -21.20 -10.20 -10.93
N ILE A 27 -19.90 -9.98 -10.66
CA ILE A 27 -18.82 -10.63 -11.42
C ILE A 27 -18.88 -12.15 -11.26
N LEU A 28 -19.05 -12.66 -10.05
CA LEU A 28 -19.16 -14.10 -9.80
C LEU A 28 -20.38 -14.70 -10.51
N GLY A 29 -21.51 -14.00 -10.51
CA GLY A 29 -22.71 -14.40 -11.26
C GLY A 29 -22.46 -14.46 -12.76
N MET A 30 -21.76 -13.47 -13.34
CA MET A 30 -21.40 -13.46 -14.77
C MET A 30 -20.44 -14.60 -15.15
N LEU A 31 -19.60 -15.04 -14.21
CA LEU A 31 -18.70 -16.18 -14.40
C LEU A 31 -19.38 -17.55 -14.23
N GLY A 32 -20.70 -17.56 -14.05
CA GLY A 32 -21.46 -18.79 -13.83
C GLY A 32 -21.25 -19.44 -12.45
N LEU A 33 -20.76 -18.67 -11.48
CA LEU A 33 -20.56 -19.06 -10.08
C LEU A 33 -21.62 -18.36 -9.22
N PRO A 34 -22.90 -18.81 -9.23
CA PRO A 34 -23.92 -18.19 -8.40
C PRO A 34 -23.60 -18.46 -6.92
N VAL A 35 -23.12 -17.43 -6.24
CA VAL A 35 -22.88 -17.49 -4.80
C VAL A 35 -24.14 -16.95 -4.12
N ASP A 36 -24.87 -17.81 -3.43
CA ASP A 36 -26.03 -17.40 -2.63
C ASP A 36 -25.53 -16.83 -1.28
N PRO A 37 -25.58 -15.50 -1.10
CA PRO A 37 -25.12 -14.86 0.13
C PRO A 37 -26.02 -15.13 1.34
N THR A 38 -27.17 -15.81 1.15
CA THR A 38 -28.06 -16.18 2.24
C THR A 38 -27.64 -17.49 2.91
N THR A 39 -26.75 -18.25 2.29
CA THR A 39 -26.19 -19.49 2.83
C THR A 39 -24.86 -19.26 3.52
N LEU A 40 -24.54 -20.03 4.55
CA LEU A 40 -23.25 -19.97 5.23
C LEU A 40 -22.08 -20.22 4.26
N THR A 41 -22.20 -21.19 3.38
CA THR A 41 -21.18 -21.51 2.37
C THR A 41 -20.98 -20.34 1.40
N GLY A 42 -22.06 -19.72 0.92
CA GLY A 42 -22.01 -18.55 0.06
C GLY A 42 -21.33 -17.36 0.74
N LEU A 43 -21.67 -17.08 1.99
CA LEU A 43 -21.01 -16.02 2.78
C LEU A 43 -19.51 -16.30 2.99
N LEU A 44 -19.14 -17.53 3.27
CA LEU A 44 -17.72 -17.90 3.47
C LEU A 44 -16.93 -17.74 2.15
N LEU A 45 -17.45 -18.22 1.03
CA LEU A 45 -16.80 -18.08 -0.28
C LEU A 45 -16.65 -16.61 -0.66
N LEU A 46 -17.70 -15.83 -0.48
CA LEU A 46 -17.67 -14.41 -0.80
C LEU A 46 -16.69 -13.65 0.08
N SER A 47 -16.67 -13.91 1.38
CA SER A 47 -15.75 -13.30 2.31
C SER A 47 -14.29 -13.67 1.97
N LEU A 48 -14.04 -14.91 1.58
CA LEU A 48 -12.73 -15.37 1.14
C LEU A 48 -12.27 -14.60 -0.11
N VAL A 49 -13.11 -14.53 -1.13
CA VAL A 49 -12.78 -13.84 -2.40
C VAL A 49 -12.54 -12.36 -2.16
N VAL A 50 -13.45 -11.67 -1.47
CA VAL A 50 -13.34 -10.23 -1.21
C VAL A 50 -12.15 -9.93 -0.30
N GLY A 51 -11.99 -10.67 0.79
CA GLY A 51 -10.90 -10.47 1.75
C GLY A 51 -9.54 -10.74 1.14
N PHE A 52 -9.38 -11.85 0.43
CA PHE A 52 -8.12 -12.22 -0.18
C PHE A 52 -7.74 -11.28 -1.32
N SER A 53 -8.67 -10.98 -2.21
CA SER A 53 -8.44 -10.04 -3.31
C SER A 53 -8.10 -8.64 -2.80
N GLY A 54 -8.85 -8.14 -1.81
CA GLY A 54 -8.59 -6.84 -1.19
C GLY A 54 -7.22 -6.77 -0.53
N ALA A 55 -6.82 -7.82 0.19
CA ALA A 55 -5.50 -7.90 0.80
C ALA A 55 -4.37 -7.91 -0.23
N LEU A 56 -4.51 -8.68 -1.32
CA LEU A 56 -3.52 -8.72 -2.40
C LEU A 56 -3.39 -7.37 -3.11
N ILE A 57 -4.50 -6.72 -3.42
CA ILE A 57 -4.51 -5.39 -4.05
C ILE A 57 -3.86 -4.37 -3.12
N SER A 58 -4.24 -4.34 -1.84
CA SER A 58 -3.66 -3.46 -0.84
C SER A 58 -2.15 -3.65 -0.73
N LEU A 59 -1.70 -4.89 -0.66
CA LEU A 59 -0.28 -5.24 -0.60
C LEU A 59 0.46 -4.81 -1.88
N ALA A 60 -0.11 -5.06 -3.06
CA ALA A 60 0.48 -4.65 -4.33
C ALA A 60 0.63 -3.13 -4.45
N MET A 61 -0.34 -2.38 -3.91
CA MET A 61 -0.35 -0.91 -3.93
C MET A 61 0.39 -0.26 -2.76
N SER A 62 0.88 -1.03 -1.79
CA SER A 62 1.44 -0.52 -0.53
C SER A 62 2.51 0.56 -0.71
N ARG A 63 3.44 0.39 -1.67
CA ARG A 63 4.50 1.38 -1.97
C ARG A 63 3.94 2.71 -2.47
N PHE A 64 3.00 2.63 -3.40
CA PHE A 64 2.39 3.81 -4.00
C PHE A 64 1.57 4.59 -2.96
N ILE A 65 0.75 3.89 -2.18
CA ILE A 65 -0.09 4.49 -1.15
C ILE A 65 0.77 5.12 -0.06
N ALA A 66 1.77 4.38 0.45
CA ALA A 66 2.66 4.89 1.50
C ALA A 66 3.44 6.13 1.04
N LEU A 67 4.02 6.11 -0.15
CA LEU A 67 4.76 7.24 -0.69
C LEU A 67 3.86 8.48 -0.87
N ARG A 68 2.67 8.26 -1.42
CA ARG A 68 1.73 9.37 -1.65
C ARG A 68 1.15 9.94 -0.36
N SER A 69 0.96 9.11 0.67
CA SER A 69 0.43 9.56 1.98
C SER A 69 1.36 10.51 2.71
N VAL A 70 2.66 10.40 2.49
CA VAL A 70 3.69 11.26 3.10
C VAL A 70 4.18 12.37 2.16
N GLY A 71 3.65 12.46 0.94
CA GLY A 71 4.12 13.42 -0.07
C GLY A 71 5.56 13.15 -0.51
N GLY A 72 5.99 11.89 -0.48
CA GLY A 72 7.37 11.51 -0.79
C GLY A 72 7.66 11.48 -2.28
N THR A 73 8.94 11.66 -2.62
CA THR A 73 9.47 11.63 -3.98
C THR A 73 10.55 10.57 -4.10
N VAL A 74 10.44 9.70 -5.13
CA VAL A 74 11.48 8.69 -5.41
C VAL A 74 12.72 9.36 -6.00
N ILE A 75 13.89 9.01 -5.49
CA ILE A 75 15.17 9.43 -6.02
C ILE A 75 15.53 8.53 -7.21
N ALA A 76 15.15 8.95 -8.40
CA ALA A 76 15.53 8.24 -9.63
C ALA A 76 16.99 8.54 -10.02
N HIS A 77 17.39 9.79 -9.89
CA HIS A 77 18.75 10.28 -10.13
C HIS A 77 19.14 11.18 -8.96
N PRO A 78 20.11 10.80 -8.14
CA PRO A 78 20.54 11.63 -7.02
C PRO A 78 21.24 12.90 -7.51
N HIS A 79 20.76 14.05 -7.04
CA HIS A 79 21.27 15.38 -7.42
C HIS A 79 22.14 15.99 -6.34
N THR A 80 21.88 15.70 -5.05
CA THR A 80 22.65 16.21 -3.90
C THR A 80 23.60 15.15 -3.34
N GLU A 81 24.54 15.58 -2.49
CA GLU A 81 25.47 14.68 -1.81
C GLU A 81 24.72 13.77 -0.82
N GLU A 82 23.73 14.31 -0.13
CA GLU A 82 22.89 13.56 0.82
C GLU A 82 22.10 12.48 0.11
N GLU A 83 21.50 12.79 -1.05
CA GLU A 83 20.78 11.80 -1.87
C GLU A 83 21.71 10.69 -2.36
N ARG A 84 22.91 11.03 -2.80
CA ARG A 84 23.91 10.05 -3.24
C ARG A 84 24.35 9.16 -2.08
N TRP A 85 24.62 9.75 -0.94
CA TRP A 85 24.96 9.00 0.26
C TRP A 85 23.85 8.02 0.64
N LEU A 86 22.59 8.49 0.72
CA LEU A 86 21.45 7.66 1.06
C LEU A 86 21.27 6.48 0.08
N VAL A 87 21.32 6.75 -1.22
CA VAL A 87 21.18 5.70 -2.25
C VAL A 87 22.31 4.68 -2.15
N ASN A 88 23.55 5.12 -1.95
CA ASN A 88 24.71 4.25 -1.82
C ASN A 88 24.62 3.39 -0.56
N GLU A 89 24.19 3.96 0.57
CA GLU A 89 24.03 3.23 1.83
C GLU A 89 22.97 2.14 1.71
N VAL A 90 21.80 2.47 1.14
CA VAL A 90 20.72 1.50 0.88
C VAL A 90 21.20 0.41 -0.09
N ALA A 91 21.97 0.77 -1.12
CA ALA A 91 22.53 -0.20 -2.06
C ALA A 91 23.52 -1.16 -1.38
N ALA A 92 24.41 -0.64 -0.53
CA ALA A 92 25.38 -1.44 0.21
C ALA A 92 24.69 -2.44 1.16
N LEU A 93 23.67 -1.96 1.90
CA LEU A 93 22.88 -2.79 2.81
C LEU A 93 22.09 -3.87 2.04
N SER A 94 21.47 -3.50 0.92
CA SER A 94 20.72 -4.44 0.08
C SER A 94 21.63 -5.54 -0.46
N LYS A 95 22.83 -5.17 -0.94
CA LYS A 95 23.83 -6.13 -1.42
C LYS A 95 24.29 -7.08 -0.30
N LYS A 96 24.55 -6.54 0.88
CA LYS A 96 24.95 -7.34 2.06
C LYS A 96 23.90 -8.36 2.46
N LEU A 97 22.60 -8.03 2.29
CA LEU A 97 21.48 -8.89 2.61
C LEU A 97 21.03 -9.80 1.44
N GLY A 98 21.67 -9.72 0.28
CA GLY A 98 21.26 -10.47 -0.91
C GLY A 98 19.90 -10.07 -1.47
N LEU A 99 19.49 -8.82 -1.26
CA LEU A 99 18.21 -8.27 -1.73
C LEU A 99 18.39 -7.44 -3.00
N LYS A 100 17.34 -7.38 -3.82
CA LYS A 100 17.30 -6.38 -4.91
C LYS A 100 17.23 -4.98 -4.31
N MET A 101 17.89 -4.03 -4.98
CA MET A 101 17.84 -2.62 -4.62
C MET A 101 16.38 -2.16 -4.52
N PRO A 102 15.93 -1.66 -3.34
CA PRO A 102 14.59 -1.08 -3.20
C PRO A 102 14.53 0.29 -3.91
N LEU A 103 13.31 0.79 -4.12
CA LEU A 103 13.13 2.20 -4.43
C LEU A 103 13.54 3.02 -3.21
N VAL A 104 14.31 4.08 -3.42
CA VAL A 104 14.70 5.01 -2.36
C VAL A 104 13.92 6.30 -2.54
N ALA A 105 13.36 6.84 -1.48
CA ALA A 105 12.56 8.06 -1.52
C ALA A 105 12.85 8.97 -0.32
N ILE A 106 12.60 10.25 -0.51
CA ILE A 106 12.60 11.26 0.54
C ILE A 106 11.20 11.86 0.66
N TYR A 107 10.77 12.14 1.87
CA TYR A 107 9.50 12.83 2.13
C TYR A 107 9.71 14.03 3.05
N PRO A 108 8.93 15.12 2.88
CA PRO A 108 9.09 16.33 3.65
C PRO A 108 8.58 16.14 5.09
N SER A 109 9.51 16.10 6.03
CA SER A 109 9.21 16.08 7.48
C SER A 109 10.46 16.50 8.24
N THR A 110 10.28 17.28 9.30
CA THR A 110 11.35 17.67 10.24
C THR A 110 11.62 16.59 11.28
N GLU A 111 10.76 15.58 11.40
CA GLU A 111 10.94 14.47 12.34
C GLU A 111 11.99 13.50 11.79
N LEU A 112 12.81 12.95 12.69
CA LEU A 112 13.78 11.90 12.36
C LEU A 112 13.05 10.57 12.20
N ASN A 113 12.61 10.25 10.99
CA ASN A 113 11.81 9.07 10.75
C ASN A 113 12.14 8.43 9.39
N ALA A 114 12.01 7.11 9.32
CA ALA A 114 12.15 6.34 8.11
C ALA A 114 11.20 5.14 8.14
N PHE A 115 10.77 4.68 6.98
CA PHE A 115 9.97 3.47 6.86
C PHE A 115 10.34 2.67 5.62
N ALA A 116 10.03 1.38 5.64
CA ALA A 116 10.11 0.51 4.49
C ALA A 116 8.78 -0.21 4.28
N THR A 117 8.36 -0.34 3.04
CA THR A 117 7.12 -1.05 2.68
C THR A 117 7.24 -1.69 1.30
N GLY A 118 6.38 -2.66 1.01
CA GLY A 118 6.33 -3.29 -0.31
C GLY A 118 5.69 -4.66 -0.29
N PRO A 119 5.21 -5.14 -1.45
CA PRO A 119 4.56 -6.45 -1.55
C PRO A 119 5.51 -7.63 -1.31
N THR A 120 6.80 -7.46 -1.56
CA THR A 120 7.83 -8.47 -1.32
C THR A 120 9.17 -7.81 -0.99
N ARG A 121 10.10 -8.58 -0.39
CA ARG A 121 11.47 -8.10 -0.08
C ARG A 121 12.20 -7.52 -1.31
N ASN A 122 11.97 -8.11 -2.49
CA ASN A 122 12.59 -7.67 -3.74
C ASN A 122 11.79 -6.61 -4.52
N ARG A 123 10.65 -6.17 -3.99
CA ARG A 123 9.78 -5.13 -4.55
C ARG A 123 9.39 -4.16 -3.44
N SER A 124 10.36 -3.60 -2.76
CA SER A 124 10.21 -2.71 -1.62
C SER A 124 10.55 -1.26 -1.94
N LEU A 125 10.15 -0.39 -1.05
CA LEU A 125 10.47 1.03 -0.98
C LEU A 125 11.07 1.29 0.39
N VAL A 126 12.13 2.08 0.43
CA VAL A 126 12.69 2.69 1.64
C VAL A 126 12.50 4.19 1.50
N ALA A 127 11.84 4.80 2.46
CA ALA A 127 11.61 6.24 2.47
C ALA A 127 12.15 6.82 3.78
N VAL A 128 12.87 7.93 3.67
CA VAL A 128 13.40 8.67 4.81
C VAL A 128 12.84 10.09 4.83
N SER A 129 12.68 10.65 6.01
CA SER A 129 12.29 12.05 6.15
C SER A 129 13.47 12.97 5.79
N SER A 130 13.16 14.17 5.31
CA SER A 130 14.17 15.21 5.10
C SER A 130 14.89 15.63 6.39
N GLY A 131 14.30 15.36 7.55
CA GLY A 131 14.93 15.64 8.85
C GLY A 131 16.07 14.70 9.22
N ILE A 132 16.23 13.55 8.52
CA ILE A 132 17.38 12.63 8.71
C ILE A 132 18.60 13.11 7.92
N LEU A 133 18.38 13.76 6.79
CA LEU A 133 19.41 14.24 5.88
C LEU A 133 19.86 15.64 6.26
#